data_f01fdd5c91b97b7e1efc33cee92a94f1
#
_entry.id   f01fdd5c91b97b7e1efc33cee92a94f1
#
_cell.length_a   1.000
_cell.length_b   1.000
_cell.length_c   1.000
_cell.angle_alpha   90.00
_cell.angle_beta   90.00
_cell.angle_gamma   90.00
#
_symmetry.space_group_name_H-M   'P 1'
#
loop_
_entity.id
_entity.type
_entity.pdbx_description
1 polymer ?
#
loop_
_entity_poly.entity_id
_entity_poly.type
_entity_poly.pdbx_seq_one_letter_code
_entity_poly.pdbx_strand_id
1 'polypeptide(L)'
;MVVDPAGGRAPEAVTIRLLGEVGAAVDGRVVPVLATPRMSRLVARLTLAADGWVPREQLARELWPDSDAAQARTNLRKLLHGLRRSIPGPPDVVDVAGPRVRWSGCPAVRVDVVAFRDALAHGDPAAAIGSYGGELLPGCDDEWVVAERERLRHQAVEALVRLADAAAAGGRDAEVVGHTRRLLEIEPLHE
;
A
#
# COMPACT_ATOMS: atom_id res chain seq x y z
N MET A 1 29.12 1.80 31.61
CA MET A 1 29.12 1.15 30.26
C MET A 1 28.38 -0.17 30.42
N VAL A 2 27.05 -0.13 30.21
CA VAL A 2 26.15 -1.29 30.30
C VAL A 2 26.05 -1.87 28.90
N VAL A 3 26.68 -3.04 28.72
CA VAL A 3 26.61 -3.83 27.50
C VAL A 3 25.28 -4.61 27.59
N ASP A 4 24.32 -4.34 26.69
CA ASP A 4 23.12 -5.12 26.52
C ASP A 4 23.49 -6.49 25.93
N PRO A 5 23.22 -7.63 26.61
CA PRO A 5 23.67 -8.95 26.17
C PRO A 5 22.78 -9.62 25.11
N ALA A 6 21.81 -8.93 24.57
CA ALA A 6 20.95 -9.41 23.44
C ALA A 6 21.31 -8.65 22.18
N GLY A 7 22.31 -9.12 21.44
CA GLY A 7 22.70 -8.65 20.11
C GLY A 7 21.62 -8.94 19.04
N GLY A 8 20.38 -8.61 19.33
CA GLY A 8 19.28 -8.60 18.38
C GLY A 8 19.39 -7.35 17.52
N ARG A 9 19.87 -7.49 16.27
CA ARG A 9 19.74 -6.48 15.24
C ARG A 9 18.27 -6.03 15.23
N ALA A 10 18.04 -4.71 15.35
CA ALA A 10 16.69 -4.17 15.24
C ALA A 10 16.02 -4.75 13.99
N PRO A 11 14.73 -5.13 14.05
CA PRO A 11 14.07 -5.71 12.89
C PRO A 11 14.23 -4.79 11.69
N GLU A 12 14.70 -5.34 10.58
CA GLU A 12 14.93 -4.60 9.34
C GLU A 12 13.60 -3.98 8.92
N ALA A 13 13.55 -2.65 8.77
CA ALA A 13 12.34 -1.94 8.38
C ALA A 13 12.06 -2.17 6.89
N VAL A 14 10.98 -2.85 6.59
CA VAL A 14 10.54 -3.08 5.21
C VAL A 14 9.54 -2.00 4.81
N THR A 15 9.80 -1.33 3.70
CA THR A 15 8.86 -0.37 3.10
C THR A 15 8.36 -0.93 1.78
N ILE A 16 7.05 -0.98 1.61
CA ILE A 16 6.36 -1.37 0.38
C ILE A 16 5.64 -0.14 -0.17
N ARG A 17 5.89 0.18 -1.44
CA ARG A 17 5.22 1.25 -2.18
C ARG A 17 4.31 0.66 -3.23
N LEU A 18 3.05 1.05 -3.20
CA LEU A 18 1.99 0.71 -4.15
C LEU A 18 1.40 1.95 -4.81
N LEU A 19 1.67 3.14 -4.23
CA LEU A 19 1.21 4.44 -4.68
C LEU A 19 2.34 5.14 -5.47
N GLY A 20 2.15 5.36 -6.76
CA GLY A 20 3.17 5.91 -7.66
C GLY A 20 4.18 4.84 -8.09
N GLU A 21 5.46 5.03 -7.80
CA GLU A 21 6.49 4.05 -8.14
C GLU A 21 6.35 2.77 -7.29
N VAL A 22 5.95 1.66 -7.94
CA VAL A 22 5.77 0.37 -7.26
C VAL A 22 7.12 -0.25 -6.92
N GLY A 23 7.33 -0.57 -5.64
CA GLY A 23 8.59 -1.15 -5.20
C GLY A 23 8.61 -1.53 -3.74
N ALA A 24 9.70 -2.16 -3.31
CA ALA A 24 9.96 -2.48 -1.92
C ALA A 24 11.43 -2.20 -1.56
N ALA A 25 11.67 -1.80 -0.33
CA ALA A 25 13.00 -1.57 0.21
C ALA A 25 13.12 -2.14 1.63
N VAL A 26 14.31 -2.60 1.98
CA VAL A 26 14.71 -3.03 3.33
C VAL A 26 15.86 -2.12 3.77
N ASP A 27 15.69 -1.40 4.86
CA ASP A 27 16.65 -0.39 5.33
C ASP A 27 17.11 0.57 4.22
N GLY A 28 16.16 0.98 3.35
CA GLY A 28 16.41 1.87 2.22
C GLY A 28 17.01 1.22 0.97
N ARG A 29 17.35 -0.06 1.00
CA ARG A 29 17.87 -0.80 -0.16
C ARG A 29 16.74 -1.48 -0.92
N VAL A 30 16.64 -1.22 -2.22
CA VAL A 30 15.62 -1.83 -3.08
C VAL A 30 15.75 -3.36 -3.07
N VAL A 31 14.63 -4.04 -2.87
CA VAL A 31 14.54 -5.50 -2.87
C VAL A 31 13.43 -5.98 -3.82
N PRO A 32 13.58 -7.15 -4.46
CA PRO A 32 12.65 -7.61 -5.49
C PRO A 32 11.37 -8.27 -4.93
N VAL A 33 10.87 -7.79 -3.78
CA VAL A 33 9.63 -8.33 -3.17
C VAL A 33 8.45 -8.22 -4.11
N LEU A 34 8.33 -7.10 -4.83
CA LEU A 34 7.26 -6.82 -5.79
C LEU A 34 7.69 -7.03 -7.25
N ALA A 35 8.64 -7.94 -7.50
CA ALA A 35 9.24 -8.15 -8.81
C ALA A 35 8.26 -8.55 -9.94
N THR A 36 7.05 -8.97 -9.60
CA THR A 36 6.04 -9.31 -10.59
C THR A 36 4.75 -8.52 -10.38
N PRO A 37 4.05 -8.14 -11.46
CA PRO A 37 2.75 -7.45 -11.36
C PRO A 37 1.72 -8.21 -10.51
N ARG A 38 1.76 -9.54 -10.53
CA ARG A 38 0.87 -10.36 -9.68
C ARG A 38 1.18 -10.25 -8.20
N MET A 39 2.45 -10.10 -7.84
CA MET A 39 2.84 -9.90 -6.44
C MET A 39 2.34 -8.55 -5.92
N SER A 40 2.52 -7.48 -6.70
CA SER A 40 2.04 -6.14 -6.35
C SER A 40 0.51 -6.13 -6.21
N ARG A 41 -0.23 -6.77 -7.13
CA ARG A 41 -1.68 -6.92 -7.06
C ARG A 41 -2.13 -7.72 -5.83
N LEU A 42 -1.44 -8.81 -5.50
CA LEU A 42 -1.73 -9.58 -4.28
C LEU A 42 -1.58 -8.72 -3.03
N VAL A 43 -0.46 -8.01 -2.88
CA VAL A 43 -0.21 -7.15 -1.71
C VAL A 43 -1.25 -6.03 -1.64
N ALA A 44 -1.53 -5.35 -2.75
CA ALA A 44 -2.55 -4.31 -2.81
C ALA A 44 -3.93 -4.85 -2.40
N ARG A 45 -4.32 -6.01 -2.94
CA ARG A 45 -5.64 -6.61 -2.63
C ARG A 45 -5.79 -7.01 -1.17
N LEU A 46 -4.72 -7.50 -0.55
CA LEU A 46 -4.72 -7.86 0.87
C LEU A 46 -4.74 -6.64 1.79
N THR A 47 -3.99 -5.58 1.45
CA THR A 47 -3.88 -4.36 2.27
C THR A 47 -5.10 -3.44 2.14
N LEU A 48 -5.81 -3.50 1.01
CA LEU A 48 -7.01 -2.69 0.74
C LEU A 48 -8.32 -3.37 1.14
N ALA A 49 -8.31 -4.63 1.54
CA ALA A 49 -9.53 -5.35 1.93
C ALA A 49 -10.22 -4.68 3.11
N ALA A 50 -11.47 -4.26 2.92
CA ALA A 50 -12.25 -3.51 3.91
C ALA A 50 -12.43 -4.29 5.23
N ASP A 51 -12.72 -5.59 5.13
CA ASP A 51 -12.91 -6.49 6.28
C ASP A 51 -11.60 -7.17 6.72
N GLY A 52 -10.48 -6.80 6.11
CA GLY A 52 -9.18 -7.42 6.32
C GLY A 52 -9.03 -8.84 5.75
N TRP A 53 -10.08 -9.63 5.67
CA TRP A 53 -10.05 -11.01 5.20
C TRP A 53 -10.53 -11.16 3.75
N VAL A 54 -9.72 -11.80 2.90
CA VAL A 54 -10.06 -12.07 1.50
C VAL A 54 -10.18 -13.58 1.27
N PRO A 55 -11.27 -14.07 0.64
CA PRO A 55 -11.38 -15.48 0.26
C PRO A 55 -10.28 -15.87 -0.75
N ARG A 56 -9.59 -16.98 -0.50
CA ARG A 56 -8.52 -17.46 -1.39
C ARG A 56 -9.02 -17.77 -2.80
N GLU A 57 -10.24 -18.22 -2.92
CA GLU A 57 -10.85 -18.50 -4.21
C GLU A 57 -11.09 -17.21 -5.02
N GLN A 58 -11.49 -16.13 -4.34
CA GLN A 58 -11.63 -14.81 -4.95
C GLN A 58 -10.27 -14.31 -5.46
N LEU A 59 -9.22 -14.34 -4.62
CA LEU A 59 -7.86 -13.95 -5.02
C LEU A 59 -7.37 -14.78 -6.20
N ALA A 60 -7.62 -16.08 -6.20
CA ALA A 60 -7.20 -16.96 -7.28
C ALA A 60 -7.87 -16.57 -8.60
N ARG A 61 -9.17 -16.26 -8.61
CA ARG A 61 -9.90 -15.81 -9.80
C ARG A 61 -9.46 -14.43 -10.28
N GLU A 62 -9.29 -13.48 -9.35
CA GLU A 62 -8.85 -12.12 -9.68
C GLU A 62 -7.44 -12.10 -10.29
N LEU A 63 -6.51 -12.91 -9.76
CA LEU A 63 -5.11 -12.91 -10.21
C LEU A 63 -4.85 -13.83 -11.41
N TRP A 64 -5.71 -14.81 -11.67
CA TRP A 64 -5.60 -15.74 -12.82
C TRP A 64 -6.97 -16.00 -13.45
N PRO A 65 -7.57 -14.98 -14.10
CA PRO A 65 -8.92 -15.11 -14.69
C PRO A 65 -8.99 -16.17 -15.79
N ASP A 66 -7.89 -16.37 -16.52
CA ASP A 66 -7.79 -17.29 -17.67
C ASP A 66 -7.40 -18.73 -17.28
N SER A 67 -7.18 -19.00 -15.98
CA SER A 67 -6.77 -20.33 -15.51
C SER A 67 -7.96 -21.10 -14.95
N ASP A 68 -7.93 -22.43 -15.07
CA ASP A 68 -8.86 -23.26 -14.33
C ASP A 68 -8.70 -23.10 -12.81
N ALA A 69 -9.76 -23.40 -12.05
CA ALA A 69 -9.80 -23.15 -10.62
C ALA A 69 -8.73 -23.94 -9.82
N ALA A 70 -8.32 -25.13 -10.28
CA ALA A 70 -7.30 -25.93 -9.61
C ALA A 70 -5.91 -25.33 -9.81
N GLN A 71 -5.61 -24.92 -11.04
CA GLN A 71 -4.36 -24.26 -11.38
C GLN A 71 -4.24 -22.90 -10.70
N ALA A 72 -5.31 -22.08 -10.73
CA ALA A 72 -5.35 -20.78 -10.06
C ALA A 72 -5.08 -20.91 -8.54
N ARG A 73 -5.69 -21.88 -7.86
CA ARG A 73 -5.41 -22.17 -6.42
C ARG A 73 -3.97 -22.58 -6.18
N THR A 74 -3.40 -23.40 -7.08
CA THR A 74 -1.99 -23.83 -7.00
C THR A 74 -1.05 -22.65 -7.15
N ASN A 75 -1.32 -21.79 -8.12
CA ASN A 75 -0.55 -20.58 -8.39
C ASN A 75 -0.61 -19.61 -7.20
N LEU A 76 -1.80 -19.38 -6.63
CA LEU A 76 -1.96 -18.55 -5.45
C LEU A 76 -1.16 -19.08 -4.25
N ARG A 77 -1.15 -20.39 -4.02
CA ARG A 77 -0.34 -21.00 -2.95
C ARG A 77 1.15 -20.69 -3.13
N LYS A 78 1.66 -20.81 -4.36
CA LYS A 78 3.06 -20.49 -4.69
C LYS A 78 3.35 -19.00 -4.49
N LEU A 79 2.43 -18.12 -4.89
CA LEU A 79 2.58 -16.67 -4.75
C LEU A 79 2.60 -16.25 -3.29
N LEU A 80 1.68 -16.75 -2.46
CA LEU A 80 1.65 -16.50 -1.01
C LEU A 80 2.92 -17.01 -0.31
N HIS A 81 3.41 -18.19 -0.72
CA HIS A 81 4.68 -18.72 -0.21
C HIS A 81 5.86 -17.83 -0.61
N GLY A 82 5.89 -17.38 -1.86
CA GLY A 82 6.90 -16.43 -2.35
C GLY A 82 6.91 -15.13 -1.55
N LEU A 83 5.73 -14.54 -1.32
CA LEU A 83 5.59 -13.31 -0.53
C LEU A 83 6.21 -13.45 0.86
N ARG A 84 5.87 -14.53 1.58
CA ARG A 84 6.41 -14.79 2.92
C ARG A 84 7.93 -14.92 2.95
N ARG A 85 8.50 -15.52 1.90
CA ARG A 85 9.97 -15.69 1.80
C ARG A 85 10.71 -14.43 1.37
N SER A 86 10.04 -13.53 0.69
CA SER A 86 10.66 -12.32 0.13
C SER A 86 10.74 -11.17 1.15
N ILE A 87 9.96 -11.24 2.22
CA ILE A 87 9.99 -10.23 3.29
C ILE A 87 10.80 -10.81 4.45
N PRO A 88 11.97 -10.23 4.78
CA PRO A 88 12.82 -10.74 5.84
C PRO A 88 12.21 -10.54 7.24
N GLY A 89 12.46 -11.47 8.12
CA GLY A 89 12.10 -11.40 9.53
C GLY A 89 10.70 -11.93 9.89
N PRO A 90 10.50 -12.32 11.16
CA PRO A 90 9.19 -12.58 11.74
C PRO A 90 8.49 -11.26 12.12
N PRO A 91 7.12 -11.20 12.19
CA PRO A 91 6.18 -12.27 11.93
C PRO A 91 5.74 -12.35 10.46
N ASP A 92 5.02 -13.44 10.12
CA ASP A 92 4.40 -13.60 8.80
C ASP A 92 3.54 -12.36 8.44
N VAL A 93 3.74 -11.85 7.23
CA VAL A 93 2.96 -10.70 6.71
C VAL A 93 1.55 -11.08 6.27
N VAL A 94 1.23 -12.37 6.25
CA VAL A 94 -0.07 -12.91 5.83
C VAL A 94 -0.57 -13.92 6.84
N ASP A 95 -1.70 -13.61 7.45
CA ASP A 95 -2.48 -14.56 8.24
C ASP A 95 -3.35 -15.45 7.36
N VAL A 96 -3.56 -16.69 7.79
CA VAL A 96 -4.42 -17.66 7.12
C VAL A 96 -5.43 -18.23 8.12
N ALA A 97 -6.71 -18.14 7.79
CA ALA A 97 -7.80 -18.75 8.53
C ALA A 97 -8.70 -19.56 7.58
N GLY A 98 -8.41 -20.85 7.46
CA GLY A 98 -9.15 -21.75 6.56
C GLY A 98 -9.10 -21.26 5.10
N PRO A 99 -10.27 -20.95 4.48
CA PRO A 99 -10.33 -20.49 3.10
C PRO A 99 -10.03 -19.01 2.91
N ARG A 100 -9.67 -18.26 3.95
CA ARG A 100 -9.41 -16.81 3.89
C ARG A 100 -7.97 -16.47 4.25
N VAL A 101 -7.51 -15.36 3.72
CA VAL A 101 -6.19 -14.76 4.03
C VAL A 101 -6.36 -13.27 4.26
N ARG A 102 -5.46 -12.67 5.04
CA ARG A 102 -5.41 -11.22 5.22
C ARG A 102 -3.96 -10.76 5.35
N TRP A 103 -3.75 -9.47 5.17
CA TRP A 103 -2.51 -8.81 5.60
C TRP A 103 -2.44 -8.80 7.12
N SER A 104 -1.32 -9.24 7.71
CA SER A 104 -1.20 -9.37 9.17
C SER A 104 -1.04 -8.04 9.90
N GLY A 105 -0.69 -6.96 9.19
CA GLY A 105 -0.39 -5.67 9.82
C GLY A 105 0.92 -5.67 10.59
N CYS A 106 1.92 -6.44 10.17
CA CYS A 106 3.22 -6.51 10.82
C CYS A 106 3.87 -5.12 10.98
N PRO A 107 4.20 -4.65 12.20
CA PRO A 107 4.79 -3.33 12.43
C PRO A 107 6.14 -3.11 11.75
N ALA A 108 6.89 -4.20 11.45
CA ALA A 108 8.16 -4.13 10.74
C ALA A 108 7.98 -3.86 9.23
N VAL A 109 6.75 -3.95 8.70
CA VAL A 109 6.44 -3.75 7.28
C VAL A 109 5.50 -2.57 7.12
N ARG A 110 6.01 -1.47 6.60
CA ARG A 110 5.22 -0.29 6.27
C ARG A 110 4.76 -0.36 4.81
N VAL A 111 3.46 -0.24 4.59
CA VAL A 111 2.86 -0.14 3.25
C VAL A 111 2.26 1.25 3.10
N ASP A 112 2.64 1.98 2.05
CA ASP A 112 2.23 3.37 1.84
C ASP A 112 0.71 3.57 1.80
N VAL A 113 -0.02 2.71 1.09
CA VAL A 113 -1.49 2.79 1.02
C VAL A 113 -2.17 2.53 2.37
N VAL A 114 -1.58 1.68 3.22
CA VAL A 114 -2.07 1.48 4.59
C VAL A 114 -1.80 2.73 5.42
N ALA A 115 -0.56 3.25 5.37
CA ALA A 115 -0.18 4.48 6.08
C ALA A 115 -1.05 5.68 5.66
N PHE A 116 -1.36 5.82 4.36
CA PHE A 116 -2.26 6.83 3.84
C PHE A 116 -3.66 6.74 4.46
N ARG A 117 -4.26 5.55 4.43
CA ARG A 117 -5.62 5.32 4.98
C ARG A 117 -5.68 5.51 6.49
N ASP A 118 -4.67 5.02 7.21
CA ASP A 118 -4.58 5.17 8.66
C ASP A 118 -4.45 6.64 9.06
N ALA A 119 -3.62 7.41 8.36
CA ALA A 119 -3.48 8.84 8.60
C ALA A 119 -4.81 9.59 8.38
N LEU A 120 -5.55 9.28 7.31
CA LEU A 120 -6.89 9.84 7.08
C LEU A 120 -7.88 9.47 8.20
N ALA A 121 -7.87 8.22 8.65
CA ALA A 121 -8.74 7.74 9.72
C ALA A 121 -8.45 8.44 11.06
N HIS A 122 -7.19 8.82 11.30
CA HIS A 122 -6.78 9.59 12.48
C HIS A 122 -6.91 11.11 12.30
N GLY A 123 -7.41 11.59 11.16
CA GLY A 123 -7.59 13.01 10.90
C GLY A 123 -6.29 13.78 10.65
N ASP A 124 -5.25 13.12 10.19
CA ASP A 124 -3.95 13.72 9.83
C ASP A 124 -3.76 13.77 8.29
N PRO A 125 -4.31 14.80 7.62
CA PRO A 125 -4.17 14.93 6.18
C PRO A 125 -2.71 15.16 5.73
N ALA A 126 -1.86 15.73 6.59
CA ALA A 126 -0.46 15.99 6.25
C ALA A 126 0.33 14.66 6.14
N ALA A 127 0.18 13.77 7.15
CA ALA A 127 0.77 12.44 7.10
C ALA A 127 0.20 11.59 5.96
N ALA A 128 -1.11 11.74 5.66
CA ALA A 128 -1.74 11.07 4.53
C ALA A 128 -1.07 11.48 3.20
N ILE A 129 -1.00 12.78 2.91
CA ILE A 129 -0.37 13.27 1.67
C ILE A 129 1.11 12.93 1.61
N GLY A 130 1.82 12.90 2.75
CA GLY A 130 3.19 12.43 2.83
C GLY A 130 3.38 10.96 2.42
N SER A 131 2.32 10.14 2.52
CA SER A 131 2.31 8.74 2.10
C SER A 131 1.76 8.52 0.69
N TYR A 132 1.15 9.53 0.05
CA TYR A 132 0.55 9.44 -1.27
C TYR A 132 1.56 9.80 -2.37
N GLY A 133 2.28 8.79 -2.88
CA GLY A 133 3.29 8.97 -3.94
C GLY A 133 2.73 9.15 -5.35
N GLY A 134 1.45 8.83 -5.57
CA GLY A 134 0.78 8.86 -6.87
C GLY A 134 -0.33 7.82 -6.98
N GLU A 135 -0.67 7.43 -8.20
CA GLU A 135 -1.72 6.44 -8.47
C GLU A 135 -1.42 5.06 -7.88
N LEU A 136 -2.46 4.35 -7.46
CA LEU A 136 -2.35 2.95 -7.06
C LEU A 136 -1.99 2.08 -8.28
N LEU A 137 -0.89 1.33 -8.18
CA LEU A 137 -0.43 0.37 -9.20
C LEU A 137 -0.51 0.95 -10.62
N PRO A 138 0.29 1.96 -10.98
CA PRO A 138 0.25 2.56 -12.31
C PRO A 138 0.37 1.52 -13.42
N GLY A 139 -0.44 1.66 -14.47
CA GLY A 139 -0.46 0.72 -15.60
C GLY A 139 -1.17 -0.61 -15.31
N CYS A 140 -1.86 -0.77 -14.19
CA CYS A 140 -2.73 -1.92 -13.93
C CYS A 140 -4.17 -1.57 -14.25
N ASP A 141 -4.79 -2.29 -15.20
CA ASP A 141 -6.14 -2.02 -15.68
C ASP A 141 -7.20 -2.99 -15.12
N ASP A 142 -6.85 -3.75 -14.08
CA ASP A 142 -7.82 -4.59 -13.38
C ASP A 142 -8.95 -3.71 -12.82
N GLU A 143 -10.21 -4.05 -13.06
CA GLU A 143 -11.39 -3.24 -12.71
C GLU A 143 -11.39 -2.79 -11.24
N TRP A 144 -11.05 -3.71 -10.32
CA TRP A 144 -10.98 -3.38 -8.89
C TRP A 144 -9.85 -2.40 -8.56
N VAL A 145 -8.72 -2.44 -9.31
CA VAL A 145 -7.60 -1.49 -9.13
C VAL A 145 -8.02 -0.11 -9.59
N VAL A 146 -8.71 -0.02 -10.75
CA VAL A 146 -9.22 1.25 -11.29
C VAL A 146 -10.18 1.90 -10.30
N ALA A 147 -11.13 1.15 -9.75
CA ALA A 147 -12.08 1.65 -8.75
C ALA A 147 -11.38 2.14 -7.46
N GLU A 148 -10.40 1.37 -6.93
CA GLU A 148 -9.65 1.77 -5.74
C GLU A 148 -8.72 2.96 -6.01
N ARG A 149 -8.11 3.05 -7.19
CA ARG A 149 -7.29 4.19 -7.63
C ARG A 149 -8.08 5.47 -7.57
N GLU A 150 -9.28 5.45 -8.13
CA GLU A 150 -10.17 6.61 -8.17
C GLU A 150 -10.60 7.03 -6.75
N ARG A 151 -10.94 6.07 -5.90
CA ARG A 151 -11.29 6.31 -4.51
C ARG A 151 -10.14 6.95 -3.72
N LEU A 152 -8.92 6.41 -3.86
CA LEU A 152 -7.73 6.93 -3.18
C LEU A 152 -7.36 8.32 -3.71
N ARG A 153 -7.47 8.55 -5.03
CA ARG A 153 -7.26 9.85 -5.66
C ARG A 153 -8.21 10.91 -5.06
N HIS A 154 -9.49 10.60 -4.99
CA HIS A 154 -10.49 11.51 -4.41
C HIS A 154 -10.17 11.85 -2.96
N GLN A 155 -9.80 10.86 -2.14
CA GLN A 155 -9.39 11.07 -0.75
C GLN A 155 -8.13 11.95 -0.64
N ALA A 156 -7.16 11.80 -1.56
CA ALA A 156 -5.97 12.64 -1.58
C ALA A 156 -6.29 14.09 -1.94
N VAL A 157 -7.19 14.32 -2.91
CA VAL A 157 -7.69 15.65 -3.27
C VAL A 157 -8.38 16.31 -2.07
N GLU A 158 -9.28 15.61 -1.39
CA GLU A 158 -9.96 16.13 -0.19
C GLU A 158 -8.98 16.48 0.93
N ALA A 159 -7.93 15.67 1.13
CA ALA A 159 -6.90 15.95 2.12
C ALA A 159 -6.09 17.20 1.77
N LEU A 160 -5.73 17.40 0.50
CA LEU A 160 -5.03 18.59 0.02
C LEU A 160 -5.86 19.86 0.14
N VAL A 161 -7.16 19.80 -0.17
CA VAL A 161 -8.08 20.92 0.03
C VAL A 161 -8.11 21.33 1.49
N ARG A 162 -8.27 20.38 2.42
CA ARG A 162 -8.25 20.66 3.87
C ARG A 162 -6.93 21.30 4.33
N LEU A 163 -5.79 20.87 3.79
CA LEU A 163 -4.49 21.46 4.10
C LEU A 163 -4.36 22.89 3.55
N ALA A 164 -4.82 23.13 2.32
CA ALA A 164 -4.82 24.45 1.73
C ALA A 164 -5.71 25.43 2.51
N ASP A 165 -6.91 25.02 2.90
CA ASP A 165 -7.83 25.83 3.72
C ASP A 165 -7.24 26.17 5.09
N ALA A 166 -6.64 25.19 5.75
CA ALA A 166 -5.98 25.41 7.05
C ALA A 166 -4.75 26.33 6.94
N ALA A 167 -4.00 26.23 5.85
CA ALA A 167 -2.88 27.12 5.56
C ALA A 167 -3.37 28.56 5.29
N ALA A 168 -4.43 28.72 4.49
CA ALA A 168 -5.04 30.02 4.18
C ALA A 168 -5.58 30.71 5.45
N ALA A 169 -6.30 29.97 6.29
CA ALA A 169 -6.78 30.47 7.57
C ALA A 169 -5.66 30.92 8.52
N GLY A 170 -4.48 30.30 8.38
CA GLY A 170 -3.27 30.65 9.15
C GLY A 170 -2.37 31.70 8.48
N GLY A 171 -2.74 32.26 7.32
CA GLY A 171 -1.92 33.23 6.58
C GLY A 171 -0.61 32.64 6.02
N ARG A 172 -0.55 31.33 5.78
CA ARG A 172 0.64 30.63 5.27
C ARG A 172 0.58 30.45 3.76
N ASP A 173 0.66 31.55 3.02
CA ASP A 173 0.46 31.60 1.56
C ASP A 173 1.37 30.63 0.78
N ALA A 174 2.62 30.46 1.20
CA ALA A 174 3.55 29.54 0.55
C ALA A 174 3.07 28.08 0.64
N GLU A 175 2.45 27.66 1.76
CA GLU A 175 1.88 26.33 1.93
C GLU A 175 0.62 26.17 1.05
N VAL A 176 -0.24 27.19 0.98
CA VAL A 176 -1.40 27.19 0.07
C VAL A 176 -0.98 26.92 -1.35
N VAL A 177 0.03 27.66 -1.85
CA VAL A 177 0.58 27.45 -3.21
C VAL A 177 1.13 26.03 -3.38
N GLY A 178 1.82 25.50 -2.38
CA GLY A 178 2.38 24.14 -2.40
C GLY A 178 1.27 23.07 -2.50
N HIS A 179 0.24 23.17 -1.66
CA HIS A 179 -0.88 22.22 -1.66
C HIS A 179 -1.71 22.31 -2.95
N THR A 180 -1.97 23.52 -3.44
CA THR A 180 -2.71 23.74 -4.70
C THR A 180 -1.93 23.17 -5.90
N ARG A 181 -0.63 23.37 -5.96
CA ARG A 181 0.21 22.77 -7.01
C ARG A 181 0.13 21.24 -6.98
N ARG A 182 0.26 20.65 -5.80
CA ARG A 182 0.15 19.20 -5.64
C ARG A 182 -1.22 18.66 -6.03
N LEU A 183 -2.29 19.41 -5.76
CA LEU A 183 -3.65 19.09 -6.18
C LEU A 183 -3.75 19.04 -7.70
N LEU A 184 -3.23 20.06 -8.41
CA LEU A 184 -3.22 20.12 -9.88
C LEU A 184 -2.38 19.00 -10.53
N GLU A 185 -1.34 18.51 -9.86
CA GLU A 185 -0.57 17.33 -10.32
C GLU A 185 -1.40 16.05 -10.25
N ILE A 186 -2.27 15.91 -9.22
CA ILE A 186 -3.12 14.73 -9.02
C ILE A 186 -4.38 14.82 -9.88
N GLU A 187 -4.93 16.00 -10.04
CA GLU A 187 -6.15 16.27 -10.82
C GLU A 187 -5.91 17.44 -11.78
N PRO A 188 -5.29 17.19 -12.94
CA PRO A 188 -5.13 18.21 -13.95
C PRO A 188 -6.52 18.69 -14.40
N LEU A 189 -6.70 20.01 -14.47
CA LEU A 189 -7.91 20.59 -15.06
C LEU A 189 -8.00 20.17 -16.53
N HIS A 190 -8.98 19.36 -16.89
CA HIS A 190 -9.31 19.10 -18.28
C HIS A 190 -10.06 20.31 -18.81
N GLU A 191 -9.48 20.99 -19.80
CA GLU A 191 -10.18 21.99 -20.61
C GLU A 191 -11.18 21.33 -21.57
#